data_b79dc3bb0c07641cdf7cd386346061dd
#
_entry.id   b79dc3bb0c07641cdf7cd386346061dd
#
_cell.length_a   1.000
_cell.length_b   1.000
_cell.length_c   1.000
_cell.angle_alpha   90.00
_cell.angle_beta   90.00
_cell.angle_gamma   90.00
#
_symmetry.space_group_name_H-M   'P 1'
#
loop_
_entity.id
_entity.type
_entity.pdbx_description
1 polymer ?
#
loop_
_entity_poly.entity_id
_entity_poly.type
_entity_poly.pdbx_seq_one_letter_code
_entity_poly.pdbx_strand_id
1 'polypeptide(L)'
;MALTEWLLSAHERGNPDTRLDSRHAGDEAWSEGNEVRPLVHGATYFGELSDRIEATGQGDLILFTDWRGNVLLDMRVPPRGSHHQKMVVIRHADAPRRDVAYVGGIDLCHSRRDDARHRGDPQAQSMSEVYGVTPPWHDVQCAISGPAVYDAETVFRERWEDPAPLTRSRRRFRVDRDHVDVRAEPLPPQAPPPPAVPGGTHVVQLLRTYAGRHGRRAYPFARRGERSVARGYAKAFERARDLIYVEDQYLWSRAIADSFVESLQRDEGLHLVVVMPRWTDSDNPVSRIPQLLGRQRAMSRLAAAAPGRVAFYAPENSDGTPVYVHAKVCVVDDTWCSVGSDNFSRRSWTHDSELSAVVVDTAASDHSPYARRLRLTLAAEHLGRGVDGPGYPGDVSEIAHGDGDPGDDDDLACLMHDCPDAVGTFRTFADAAAALEEWHRGGRRGTRPPGRLRPLA
;
A
#
# COMPACT_ATOMS: atom_id res chain seq x y z
N MET A 1 -0.70 22.81 9.19
CA MET A 1 -0.32 22.15 7.89
C MET A 1 -1.38 22.49 6.85
N ALA A 2 -1.03 22.99 5.67
CA ALA A 2 -1.98 23.26 4.59
C ALA A 2 -2.15 22.00 3.72
N LEU A 3 -3.37 21.46 3.62
CA LEU A 3 -3.67 20.25 2.84
C LEU A 3 -3.29 20.39 1.36
N THR A 4 -3.49 21.56 0.78
CA THR A 4 -3.15 21.89 -0.61
C THR A 4 -1.67 21.77 -0.93
N GLU A 5 -0.81 21.75 0.07
CA GLU A 5 0.63 21.52 -0.12
C GLU A 5 0.97 20.05 -0.32
N TRP A 6 0.20 19.14 0.25
CA TRP A 6 0.44 17.70 0.28
C TRP A 6 -0.49 16.91 -0.63
N LEU A 7 -1.72 17.37 -0.82
CA LEU A 7 -2.74 16.69 -1.61
C LEU A 7 -2.89 17.34 -2.98
N LEU A 8 -3.19 16.54 -3.99
CA LEU A 8 -3.47 17.03 -5.32
C LEU A 8 -4.83 17.73 -5.35
N SER A 9 -4.91 18.89 -6.00
CA SER A 9 -6.20 19.42 -6.42
C SER A 9 -6.79 18.58 -7.56
N ALA A 10 -8.07 18.78 -7.89
CA ALA A 10 -8.72 18.12 -9.03
C ALA A 10 -8.02 18.50 -10.35
N HIS A 11 -7.56 19.74 -10.47
CA HIS A 11 -6.75 20.17 -11.62
C HIS A 11 -5.40 19.43 -11.67
N GLU A 12 -4.69 19.32 -10.54
CA GLU A 12 -3.40 18.62 -10.46
C GLU A 12 -3.55 17.12 -10.69
N ARG A 13 -4.70 16.50 -10.30
CA ARG A 13 -5.02 15.11 -10.67
C ARG A 13 -4.97 14.92 -12.18
N GLY A 14 -5.46 15.91 -12.95
CA GLY A 14 -5.36 15.99 -14.41
C GLY A 14 -6.17 14.93 -15.15
N ASN A 15 -7.29 14.51 -14.59
CA ASN A 15 -8.27 13.63 -15.22
C ASN A 15 -9.67 14.30 -15.19
N PRO A 16 -10.02 15.09 -16.20
CA PRO A 16 -11.32 15.77 -16.24
C PRO A 16 -12.50 14.85 -16.56
N ASP A 17 -12.25 13.59 -16.89
CA ASP A 17 -13.30 12.63 -17.23
C ASP A 17 -13.87 11.90 -16.00
N THR A 18 -13.19 11.97 -14.83
CA THR A 18 -13.62 11.25 -13.62
C THR A 18 -14.75 11.95 -12.88
N ARG A 19 -15.63 11.16 -12.26
CA ARG A 19 -16.61 11.64 -11.29
C ARG A 19 -16.08 11.68 -9.85
N LEU A 20 -14.88 11.13 -9.63
CA LEU A 20 -14.31 10.94 -8.28
C LEU A 20 -14.28 12.25 -7.49
N ASP A 21 -13.90 13.34 -8.15
CA ASP A 21 -13.77 14.64 -7.50
C ASP A 21 -15.05 15.50 -7.59
N SER A 22 -16.12 15.01 -8.26
CA SER A 22 -17.30 15.82 -8.60
C SER A 22 -18.16 16.25 -7.40
N ARG A 23 -18.01 15.58 -6.25
CA ARG A 23 -18.73 15.94 -5.03
C ARG A 23 -17.98 16.93 -4.15
N HIS A 24 -16.70 17.17 -4.42
CA HIS A 24 -15.86 18.06 -3.62
C HIS A 24 -16.04 19.50 -4.05
N ALA A 25 -15.88 20.44 -3.12
CA ALA A 25 -16.03 21.86 -3.39
C ALA A 25 -14.77 22.43 -4.06
N GLY A 26 -14.95 23.41 -4.93
CA GLY A 26 -13.86 24.10 -5.58
C GLY A 26 -12.96 23.17 -6.41
N ASP A 27 -11.66 23.18 -6.14
CA ASP A 27 -10.65 22.34 -6.81
C ASP A 27 -10.11 21.21 -5.87
N GLU A 28 -10.86 20.89 -4.81
CA GLU A 28 -10.51 19.84 -3.88
C GLU A 28 -10.72 18.46 -4.51
N ALA A 29 -9.87 17.50 -4.13
CA ALA A 29 -9.92 16.12 -4.58
C ALA A 29 -9.69 15.14 -3.41
N TRP A 30 -10.17 15.48 -2.23
CA TRP A 30 -10.04 14.70 -1.00
C TRP A 30 -11.28 14.81 -0.12
N SER A 31 -11.43 13.85 0.78
CA SER A 31 -12.50 13.80 1.79
C SER A 31 -11.96 14.06 3.17
N GLU A 32 -12.66 14.89 3.95
CA GLU A 32 -12.38 15.15 5.36
C GLU A 32 -13.36 14.40 6.27
N GLY A 33 -13.07 14.34 7.57
CA GLY A 33 -13.95 13.72 8.56
C GLY A 33 -13.96 12.20 8.52
N ASN A 34 -12.87 11.58 8.08
CA ASN A 34 -12.73 10.14 8.07
C ASN A 34 -11.97 9.63 9.29
N GLU A 35 -12.08 8.34 9.52
CA GLU A 35 -11.19 7.54 10.35
C GLU A 35 -10.53 6.49 9.47
N VAL A 36 -9.20 6.36 9.56
CA VAL A 36 -8.42 5.35 8.83
C VAL A 36 -7.62 4.53 9.82
N ARG A 37 -7.70 3.22 9.71
CA ARG A 37 -6.91 2.29 10.52
C ARG A 37 -5.99 1.48 9.60
N PRO A 38 -4.69 1.36 9.91
CA PRO A 38 -3.81 0.45 9.21
C PRO A 38 -4.10 -0.98 9.65
N LEU A 39 -4.18 -1.90 8.70
CA LEU A 39 -4.29 -3.34 8.91
C LEU A 39 -2.99 -3.97 8.42
N VAL A 40 -2.07 -4.18 9.36
CA VAL A 40 -0.77 -4.77 9.05
C VAL A 40 -0.94 -6.28 9.05
N HIS A 41 -0.57 -6.87 7.93
CA HIS A 41 -0.71 -8.28 7.54
C HIS A 41 -2.12 -8.77 7.23
N GLY A 42 -2.11 -9.86 6.44
CA GLY A 42 -3.34 -10.48 5.98
C GLY A 42 -4.18 -11.11 7.08
N ALA A 43 -3.57 -11.61 8.16
CA ALA A 43 -4.31 -12.20 9.26
C ALA A 43 -5.27 -11.19 9.90
N THR A 44 -4.78 -9.96 10.18
CA THR A 44 -5.58 -8.86 10.71
C THR A 44 -6.67 -8.44 9.71
N TYR A 45 -6.28 -8.23 8.45
CA TYR A 45 -7.23 -7.80 7.41
C TYR A 45 -8.34 -8.82 7.16
N PHE A 46 -8.00 -10.11 7.00
CA PHE A 46 -9.00 -11.13 6.70
C PHE A 46 -9.90 -11.42 7.90
N GLY A 47 -9.39 -11.30 9.13
CA GLY A 47 -10.20 -11.40 10.34
C GLY A 47 -11.28 -10.30 10.33
N GLU A 48 -10.89 -9.04 10.25
CA GLU A 48 -11.84 -7.93 10.22
C GLU A 48 -12.80 -8.01 9.03
N LEU A 49 -12.29 -8.32 7.84
CA LEU A 49 -13.12 -8.42 6.63
C LEU A 49 -14.19 -9.52 6.77
N SER A 50 -13.84 -10.68 7.36
CA SER A 50 -14.79 -11.76 7.64
C SER A 50 -15.91 -11.28 8.55
N ASP A 51 -15.58 -10.67 9.67
CA ASP A 51 -16.56 -10.16 10.64
C ASP A 51 -17.49 -9.13 10.01
N ARG A 52 -16.92 -8.23 9.16
CA ARG A 52 -17.72 -7.22 8.45
C ARG A 52 -18.66 -7.82 7.41
N ILE A 53 -18.21 -8.84 6.67
CA ILE A 53 -19.05 -9.56 5.71
C ILE A 53 -20.16 -10.33 6.42
N GLU A 54 -19.85 -11.02 7.50
CA GLU A 54 -20.84 -11.76 8.31
C GLU A 54 -21.91 -10.82 8.92
N ALA A 55 -21.55 -9.57 9.18
CA ALA A 55 -22.45 -8.56 9.71
C ALA A 55 -23.33 -7.87 8.64
N THR A 56 -23.21 -8.23 7.36
CA THR A 56 -24.07 -7.71 6.29
C THR A 56 -25.42 -8.39 6.27
N GLY A 57 -26.44 -7.66 5.80
CA GLY A 57 -27.83 -8.14 5.70
C GLY A 57 -28.46 -7.83 4.34
N GLN A 58 -29.76 -8.07 4.26
CA GLN A 58 -30.51 -7.81 3.03
C GLN A 58 -30.49 -6.31 2.68
N GLY A 59 -30.08 -6.00 1.46
CA GLY A 59 -30.01 -4.62 0.95
C GLY A 59 -28.61 -4.00 1.07
N ASP A 60 -27.71 -4.62 1.82
CA ASP A 60 -26.31 -4.19 1.89
C ASP A 60 -25.57 -4.52 0.59
N LEU A 61 -24.50 -3.81 0.33
CA LEU A 61 -23.74 -3.91 -0.90
C LEU A 61 -22.27 -4.19 -0.58
N ILE A 62 -21.73 -5.26 -1.16
CA ILE A 62 -20.30 -5.58 -1.11
C ILE A 62 -19.72 -5.46 -2.52
N LEU A 63 -18.75 -4.59 -2.71
CA LEU A 63 -18.03 -4.38 -3.96
C LEU A 63 -16.55 -4.68 -3.74
N PHE A 64 -15.93 -5.42 -4.64
CA PHE A 64 -14.50 -5.65 -4.55
C PHE A 64 -13.81 -5.70 -5.91
N THR A 65 -12.56 -5.28 -5.91
CA THR A 65 -11.61 -5.48 -7.02
C THR A 65 -10.38 -6.16 -6.48
N ASP A 66 -9.89 -7.13 -7.23
CA ASP A 66 -8.72 -7.89 -6.85
C ASP A 66 -7.95 -8.35 -8.09
N TRP A 67 -6.65 -8.61 -7.92
CA TRP A 67 -5.83 -9.10 -9.02
C TRP A 67 -5.92 -10.62 -9.19
N ARG A 68 -6.18 -11.36 -8.11
CA ARG A 68 -6.24 -12.82 -8.07
C ARG A 68 -7.63 -13.40 -7.81
N GLY A 69 -8.61 -12.57 -7.58
CA GLY A 69 -9.99 -13.01 -7.39
C GLY A 69 -10.60 -13.58 -8.68
N ASN A 70 -11.10 -14.81 -8.64
CA ASN A 70 -11.64 -15.51 -9.81
C ASN A 70 -13.18 -15.43 -9.93
N VAL A 71 -13.79 -14.30 -9.55
CA VAL A 71 -15.25 -14.15 -9.61
C VAL A 71 -15.70 -13.66 -10.98
N LEU A 72 -15.10 -12.58 -11.48
CA LEU A 72 -15.38 -12.02 -12.79
C LEU A 72 -14.12 -11.39 -13.39
N LEU A 73 -13.70 -11.90 -14.54
CA LEU A 73 -12.49 -11.44 -15.20
C LEU A 73 -12.77 -10.17 -16.02
N ASP A 74 -12.14 -9.06 -15.61
CA ASP A 74 -12.13 -7.83 -16.41
C ASP A 74 -10.90 -7.79 -17.34
N MET A 75 -11.15 -7.96 -18.65
CA MET A 75 -10.11 -7.95 -19.68
C MET A 75 -9.89 -6.56 -20.32
N ARG A 76 -10.48 -5.51 -19.78
CA ARG A 76 -10.39 -4.15 -20.31
C ARG A 76 -9.08 -3.47 -19.90
N VAL A 77 -7.97 -4.12 -20.16
CA VAL A 77 -6.61 -3.64 -19.92
C VAL A 77 -5.87 -3.35 -21.22
N PRO A 78 -4.85 -2.47 -21.22
CA PRO A 78 -3.95 -2.32 -22.36
C PRO A 78 -3.12 -3.60 -22.58
N PRO A 79 -2.51 -3.79 -23.74
CA PRO A 79 -1.60 -4.92 -23.97
C PRO A 79 -0.50 -4.96 -22.91
N ARG A 80 -0.29 -6.11 -22.27
CA ARG A 80 0.65 -6.33 -21.17
C ARG A 80 0.35 -5.54 -19.88
N GLY A 81 -0.80 -4.91 -19.77
CA GLY A 81 -1.29 -4.31 -18.53
C GLY A 81 -2.10 -5.28 -17.71
N SER A 82 -2.33 -4.93 -16.45
CA SER A 82 -3.22 -5.63 -15.53
C SER A 82 -4.10 -4.66 -14.76
N HIS A 83 -5.24 -5.14 -14.30
CA HIS A 83 -5.95 -4.51 -13.19
C HIS A 83 -5.28 -4.98 -11.91
N HIS A 84 -4.61 -4.06 -11.22
CA HIS A 84 -3.83 -4.39 -10.03
C HIS A 84 -4.40 -3.78 -8.74
N GLN A 85 -5.49 -3.06 -8.84
CA GLN A 85 -6.23 -2.50 -7.71
C GLN A 85 -6.72 -3.60 -6.75
N LYS A 86 -6.58 -3.37 -5.44
CA LYS A 86 -7.13 -4.19 -4.37
C LYS A 86 -7.99 -3.30 -3.51
N MET A 87 -9.27 -3.57 -3.51
CA MET A 87 -10.24 -2.77 -2.79
C MET A 87 -11.46 -3.61 -2.45
N VAL A 88 -11.98 -3.43 -1.25
CA VAL A 88 -13.32 -3.89 -0.86
C VAL A 88 -14.09 -2.69 -0.32
N VAL A 89 -15.35 -2.55 -0.72
CA VAL A 89 -16.27 -1.56 -0.17
C VAL A 89 -17.50 -2.28 0.34
N ILE A 90 -17.87 -2.02 1.59
CA ILE A 90 -19.09 -2.52 2.21
C ILE A 90 -19.98 -1.33 2.54
N ARG A 91 -21.20 -1.30 1.98
CA ARG A 91 -22.21 -0.28 2.23
C ARG A 91 -23.41 -0.92 2.91
N HIS A 92 -23.86 -0.31 3.98
CA HIS A 92 -25.04 -0.76 4.74
C HIS A 92 -26.23 0.13 4.42
N ALA A 93 -27.31 -0.50 3.93
CA ALA A 93 -28.52 0.21 3.48
C ALA A 93 -29.12 1.11 4.58
N ASP A 94 -29.21 0.60 5.79
CA ASP A 94 -29.85 1.28 6.92
C ASP A 94 -28.89 1.80 7.98
N ALA A 95 -27.57 1.61 7.80
CA ALA A 95 -26.57 1.94 8.81
C ALA A 95 -25.28 2.54 8.19
N PRO A 96 -25.34 3.70 7.50
CA PRO A 96 -24.21 4.25 6.74
C PRO A 96 -22.99 4.60 7.61
N ARG A 97 -23.14 4.71 8.93
CA ARG A 97 -21.98 4.85 9.84
C ARG A 97 -21.12 3.58 9.94
N ARG A 98 -21.64 2.43 9.53
CA ARG A 98 -20.93 1.16 9.51
C ARG A 98 -20.21 0.90 8.18
N ASP A 99 -20.42 1.77 7.19
CA ASP A 99 -19.78 1.66 5.89
C ASP A 99 -18.26 1.70 6.02
N VAL A 100 -17.60 0.86 5.27
CA VAL A 100 -16.13 0.75 5.28
C VAL A 100 -15.59 0.49 3.88
N ALA A 101 -14.42 1.05 3.58
CA ALA A 101 -13.65 0.72 2.40
C ALA A 101 -12.26 0.25 2.81
N TYR A 102 -11.77 -0.82 2.18
CA TYR A 102 -10.42 -1.34 2.34
C TYR A 102 -9.63 -1.06 1.08
N VAL A 103 -8.45 -0.45 1.23
CA VAL A 103 -7.53 -0.11 0.13
C VAL A 103 -6.11 -0.46 0.54
N GLY A 104 -5.34 -1.15 -0.30
CA GLY A 104 -3.94 -1.46 0.01
C GLY A 104 -3.31 -2.50 -0.90
N GLY A 105 -2.34 -3.25 -0.36
CA GLY A 105 -1.54 -4.22 -1.09
C GLY A 105 -2.09 -5.65 -1.10
N ILE A 106 -2.99 -6.00 -0.16
CA ILE A 106 -3.36 -7.38 0.12
C ILE A 106 -4.40 -7.91 -0.88
N ASP A 107 -4.02 -8.91 -1.67
CA ASP A 107 -4.95 -9.66 -2.51
C ASP A 107 -5.86 -10.57 -1.67
N LEU A 108 -7.10 -10.78 -2.13
CA LEU A 108 -8.07 -11.71 -1.52
C LEU A 108 -7.71 -13.18 -1.83
N CYS A 109 -6.58 -13.64 -1.34
CA CYS A 109 -6.15 -15.03 -1.53
C CYS A 109 -5.36 -15.57 -0.34
N HIS A 110 -5.41 -16.88 -0.13
CA HIS A 110 -4.78 -17.57 1.01
C HIS A 110 -3.30 -17.26 1.18
N SER A 111 -2.56 -17.13 0.08
CA SER A 111 -1.13 -16.89 0.13
C SER A 111 -0.73 -15.53 0.71
N ARG A 112 -1.71 -14.70 1.08
CA ARG A 112 -1.51 -13.38 1.71
C ARG A 112 -1.81 -13.40 3.20
N ARG A 113 -2.26 -14.54 3.72
CA ARG A 113 -2.56 -14.69 5.14
C ARG A 113 -1.28 -14.99 5.90
N ASP A 114 -0.74 -13.98 6.53
CA ASP A 114 0.40 -14.09 7.45
C ASP A 114 0.20 -13.08 8.58
N ASP A 115 0.98 -13.18 9.63
CA ASP A 115 0.97 -12.30 10.80
C ASP A 115 2.37 -11.72 11.05
N ALA A 116 2.52 -10.90 12.10
CA ALA A 116 3.77 -10.27 12.45
C ALA A 116 4.91 -11.26 12.81
N ARG A 117 4.65 -12.54 12.99
CA ARG A 117 5.68 -13.57 13.22
C ARG A 117 6.33 -14.05 11.94
N HIS A 118 5.66 -13.82 10.80
CA HIS A 118 6.14 -14.22 9.48
C HIS A 118 6.49 -15.70 9.36
N ARG A 119 5.59 -16.55 9.82
CA ARG A 119 5.74 -18.00 9.65
C ARG A 119 5.19 -18.50 8.31
N GLY A 120 4.50 -17.64 7.59
CA GLY A 120 3.80 -17.95 6.35
C GLY A 120 2.52 -18.77 6.57
N ASP A 121 1.77 -18.99 5.51
CA ASP A 121 0.56 -19.81 5.53
C ASP A 121 0.84 -21.19 4.92
N PRO A 122 0.43 -22.31 5.56
CA PRO A 122 0.62 -23.65 4.98
C PRO A 122 -0.05 -23.88 3.63
N GLN A 123 -1.01 -23.03 3.26
CA GLN A 123 -1.69 -23.06 1.96
C GLN A 123 -1.14 -22.01 1.00
N ALA A 124 0.01 -21.38 1.32
CA ALA A 124 0.64 -20.38 0.50
C ALA A 124 0.96 -20.93 -0.91
N GLN A 125 0.85 -20.04 -1.90
CA GLN A 125 1.22 -20.38 -3.27
C GLN A 125 2.74 -20.57 -3.36
N SER A 126 3.17 -21.55 -4.15
CA SER A 126 4.58 -21.79 -4.41
C SER A 126 5.25 -20.52 -4.95
N MET A 127 6.37 -20.18 -4.36
CA MET A 127 7.25 -19.06 -4.74
C MET A 127 8.66 -19.59 -5.02
N SER A 128 9.64 -18.67 -5.15
CA SER A 128 11.06 -19.04 -5.20
C SER A 128 11.44 -19.90 -3.98
N GLU A 129 12.27 -20.91 -4.19
CA GLU A 129 12.68 -21.90 -3.18
C GLU A 129 13.29 -21.26 -1.92
N VAL A 130 13.85 -20.08 -2.03
CA VAL A 130 14.45 -19.36 -0.90
C VAL A 130 13.45 -18.96 0.19
N TYR A 131 12.15 -18.89 -0.15
CA TYR A 131 11.06 -18.56 0.79
C TYR A 131 10.46 -19.81 1.46
N GLY A 132 10.90 -20.99 1.08
CA GLY A 132 10.40 -22.25 1.63
C GLY A 132 9.00 -22.63 1.13
N VAL A 133 8.41 -23.63 1.77
CA VAL A 133 7.08 -24.18 1.40
C VAL A 133 5.91 -23.33 1.91
N THR A 134 6.16 -22.52 2.91
CA THR A 134 5.20 -21.56 3.50
C THR A 134 5.84 -20.18 3.47
N PRO A 135 5.85 -19.48 2.30
CA PRO A 135 6.55 -18.21 2.15
C PRO A 135 6.08 -17.16 3.15
N PRO A 136 6.98 -16.61 3.99
CA PRO A 136 6.66 -15.48 4.85
C PRO A 136 6.26 -14.25 4.03
N TRP A 137 5.20 -13.56 4.46
CA TRP A 137 4.58 -12.47 3.71
C TRP A 137 4.39 -11.23 4.57
N HIS A 138 4.80 -10.07 4.04
CA HIS A 138 4.60 -8.78 4.69
C HIS A 138 3.79 -7.87 3.77
N ASP A 139 2.64 -7.39 4.24
CA ASP A 139 1.74 -6.55 3.45
C ASP A 139 0.87 -5.66 4.34
N VAL A 140 0.32 -4.58 3.78
CA VAL A 140 -0.47 -3.58 4.50
C VAL A 140 -1.73 -3.26 3.71
N GLN A 141 -2.84 -3.16 4.44
CA GLN A 141 -4.12 -2.65 4.00
C GLN A 141 -4.53 -1.48 4.90
N CYS A 142 -5.44 -0.62 4.48
CA CYS A 142 -6.11 0.31 5.37
C CYS A 142 -7.62 0.16 5.29
N ALA A 143 -8.26 0.26 6.47
CA ALA A 143 -9.70 0.36 6.61
C ALA A 143 -10.08 1.83 6.75
N ILE A 144 -11.01 2.30 5.93
CA ILE A 144 -11.45 3.69 5.82
C ILE A 144 -12.93 3.75 6.18
N SER A 145 -13.29 4.54 7.17
CA SER A 145 -14.66 4.86 7.54
C SER A 145 -14.94 6.35 7.33
N GLY A 146 -16.18 6.71 7.03
CA GLY A 146 -16.56 8.09 6.77
C GLY A 146 -16.72 8.45 5.30
N PRO A 147 -16.74 9.74 4.92
CA PRO A 147 -17.13 10.19 3.59
C PRO A 147 -16.31 9.62 2.43
N ALA A 148 -15.05 9.27 2.64
CA ALA A 148 -14.17 8.70 1.61
C ALA A 148 -14.61 7.30 1.12
N VAL A 149 -15.47 6.60 1.86
CA VAL A 149 -16.06 5.33 1.39
C VAL A 149 -16.87 5.54 0.10
N TYR A 150 -17.54 6.69 -0.04
CA TYR A 150 -18.23 7.07 -1.28
C TYR A 150 -17.24 7.18 -2.46
N ASP A 151 -16.07 7.77 -2.20
CA ASP A 151 -15.03 7.93 -3.22
C ASP A 151 -14.49 6.57 -3.66
N ALA A 152 -14.26 5.65 -2.71
CA ALA A 152 -13.85 4.28 -3.01
C ALA A 152 -14.93 3.53 -3.83
N GLU A 153 -16.20 3.68 -3.47
CA GLU A 153 -17.31 3.14 -4.27
C GLU A 153 -17.33 3.74 -5.69
N THR A 154 -17.08 5.06 -5.82
CA THR A 154 -17.02 5.73 -7.13
C THR A 154 -15.91 5.16 -8.00
N VAL A 155 -14.74 4.84 -7.43
CA VAL A 155 -13.65 4.15 -8.17
C VAL A 155 -14.11 2.82 -8.75
N PHE A 156 -14.84 2.01 -7.96
CA PHE A 156 -15.41 0.76 -8.44
C PHE A 156 -16.43 0.99 -9.55
N ARG A 157 -17.38 1.91 -9.32
CA ARG A 157 -18.49 2.20 -10.23
C ARG A 157 -18.03 2.71 -11.59
N GLU A 158 -17.07 3.62 -11.64
CA GLU A 158 -16.54 4.13 -12.89
C GLU A 158 -16.00 3.00 -13.79
N ARG A 159 -15.36 2.01 -13.20
CA ARG A 159 -14.87 0.84 -13.92
C ARG A 159 -15.99 -0.15 -14.25
N TRP A 160 -16.91 -0.39 -13.31
CA TRP A 160 -18.02 -1.32 -13.49
C TRP A 160 -19.01 -0.85 -14.53
N GLU A 161 -19.38 0.42 -14.51
CA GLU A 161 -20.35 1.06 -15.39
C GLU A 161 -19.78 1.41 -16.79
N ASP A 162 -18.53 1.10 -17.09
CA ASP A 162 -17.97 1.19 -18.44
C ASP A 162 -18.78 0.28 -19.39
N PRO A 163 -19.40 0.83 -20.46
CA PRO A 163 -20.28 0.08 -21.34
C PRO A 163 -19.56 -0.97 -22.19
N ALA A 164 -18.23 -0.96 -22.22
CA ALA A 164 -17.48 -1.98 -22.92
C ALA A 164 -17.62 -3.35 -22.22
N PRO A 165 -17.76 -4.47 -22.95
CA PRO A 165 -17.86 -5.78 -22.33
C PRO A 165 -16.60 -6.10 -21.53
N LEU A 166 -16.78 -6.67 -20.34
CA LEU A 166 -15.70 -7.09 -19.42
C LEU A 166 -14.79 -8.11 -20.08
N THR A 167 -15.38 -9.12 -20.71
CA THR A 167 -14.67 -10.14 -21.46
C THR A 167 -15.00 -10.03 -22.93
N ARG A 168 -14.08 -10.46 -23.79
CA ARG A 168 -14.31 -10.54 -25.24
C ARG A 168 -13.99 -11.93 -25.73
N SER A 169 -14.95 -12.56 -26.42
CA SER A 169 -14.72 -13.78 -27.17
C SER A 169 -13.60 -13.55 -28.20
N ARG A 170 -12.47 -14.23 -28.06
CA ARG A 170 -11.42 -14.24 -29.09
C ARG A 170 -11.80 -15.23 -30.18
N ARG A 171 -12.65 -14.83 -31.11
CA ARG A 171 -13.03 -15.64 -32.30
C ARG A 171 -11.83 -16.14 -33.14
N ARG A 172 -10.60 -15.66 -32.87
CA ARG A 172 -9.40 -15.99 -33.65
C ARG A 172 -8.59 -17.18 -33.13
N PHE A 173 -8.83 -17.62 -31.91
CA PHE A 173 -8.13 -18.81 -31.37
C PHE A 173 -9.18 -19.84 -30.97
N ARG A 174 -9.15 -20.98 -31.62
CA ARG A 174 -10.10 -22.11 -31.50
C ARG A 174 -10.07 -22.84 -30.14
N VAL A 175 -9.71 -22.19 -29.08
CA VAL A 175 -9.68 -22.75 -27.73
C VAL A 175 -10.73 -21.95 -26.93
N ASP A 176 -11.80 -22.57 -26.61
CA ASP A 176 -12.95 -22.16 -25.81
C ASP A 176 -14.12 -21.55 -26.58
N ARG A 177 -15.14 -22.39 -26.84
CA ARG A 177 -16.39 -21.98 -27.51
C ARG A 177 -17.39 -21.29 -26.59
N ASP A 178 -17.10 -21.21 -25.27
CA ASP A 178 -18.07 -20.81 -24.26
C ASP A 178 -17.85 -19.39 -23.66
N HIS A 179 -16.90 -18.61 -24.17
CA HIS A 179 -16.73 -17.23 -23.71
C HIS A 179 -17.72 -16.30 -24.43
N VAL A 180 -18.83 -16.09 -23.79
CA VAL A 180 -19.81 -15.04 -24.12
C VAL A 180 -19.22 -13.67 -23.75
N ASP A 181 -19.55 -12.61 -24.52
CA ASP A 181 -19.24 -11.24 -24.12
C ASP A 181 -20.00 -10.90 -22.81
N VAL A 182 -19.30 -10.97 -21.68
CA VAL A 182 -19.88 -10.68 -20.37
C VAL A 182 -19.92 -9.17 -20.17
N ARG A 183 -21.07 -8.66 -19.81
CA ARG A 183 -21.28 -7.26 -19.43
C ARG A 183 -21.56 -7.17 -17.95
N ALA A 184 -21.15 -6.05 -17.36
CA ALA A 184 -21.50 -5.74 -15.98
C ALA A 184 -23.03 -5.55 -15.87
N GLU A 185 -23.62 -6.11 -14.82
CA GLU A 185 -25.02 -5.84 -14.48
C GLU A 185 -25.14 -4.44 -13.85
N PRO A 186 -26.29 -3.76 -14.06
CA PRO A 186 -26.54 -2.47 -13.44
C PRO A 186 -26.46 -2.56 -11.90
N LEU A 187 -25.78 -1.62 -11.29
CA LEU A 187 -25.79 -1.44 -9.84
C LEU A 187 -26.97 -0.57 -9.41
N PRO A 188 -27.45 -0.71 -8.16
CA PRO A 188 -28.39 0.24 -7.60
C PRO A 188 -27.76 1.66 -7.60
N PRO A 189 -28.55 2.73 -7.54
CA PRO A 189 -28.00 4.09 -7.41
C PRO A 189 -27.01 4.18 -6.25
N GLN A 190 -25.93 4.94 -6.44
CA GLN A 190 -24.93 5.16 -5.39
C GLN A 190 -25.59 5.89 -4.21
N ALA A 191 -25.53 5.29 -3.04
CA ALA A 191 -26.03 5.92 -1.84
C ALA A 191 -25.20 7.18 -1.48
N PRO A 192 -25.76 8.18 -0.78
CA PRO A 192 -25.01 9.35 -0.35
C PRO A 192 -23.74 8.97 0.42
N PRO A 193 -22.75 9.89 0.50
CA PRO A 193 -21.57 9.68 1.33
C PRO A 193 -21.98 9.37 2.77
N PRO A 194 -21.29 8.43 3.44
CA PRO A 194 -21.47 8.24 4.88
C PRO A 194 -21.22 9.55 5.65
N PRO A 195 -21.85 9.75 6.79
CA PRO A 195 -21.56 10.92 7.60
C PRO A 195 -20.12 10.90 8.10
N ALA A 196 -19.56 12.07 8.38
CA ALA A 196 -18.26 12.19 9.02
C ALA A 196 -18.23 11.38 10.33
N VAL A 197 -17.08 10.74 10.59
CA VAL A 197 -16.88 10.02 11.84
C VAL A 197 -16.76 11.03 12.98
N PRO A 198 -17.47 10.86 14.10
CA PRO A 198 -17.31 11.75 15.25
C PRO A 198 -15.85 11.80 15.70
N GLY A 199 -15.26 13.00 15.71
CA GLY A 199 -13.84 13.17 16.01
C GLY A 199 -12.88 12.73 14.90
N GLY A 200 -13.38 12.37 13.73
CA GLY A 200 -12.55 11.97 12.59
C GLY A 200 -11.69 13.11 12.06
N THR A 201 -10.40 12.97 12.16
CA THR A 201 -9.38 13.97 11.77
C THR A 201 -8.64 13.61 10.49
N HIS A 202 -8.90 12.40 9.95
CA HIS A 202 -8.19 11.93 8.76
C HIS A 202 -8.79 12.52 7.48
N VAL A 203 -7.91 13.07 6.68
CA VAL A 203 -8.18 13.50 5.31
C VAL A 203 -7.69 12.42 4.36
N VAL A 204 -8.56 11.96 3.48
CA VAL A 204 -8.28 10.85 2.56
C VAL A 204 -8.36 11.32 1.12
N GLN A 205 -7.31 11.08 0.35
CA GLN A 205 -7.30 11.25 -1.09
C GLN A 205 -7.03 9.92 -1.79
N LEU A 206 -7.91 9.52 -2.70
CA LEU A 206 -7.69 8.33 -3.52
C LEU A 206 -6.91 8.69 -4.79
N LEU A 207 -5.75 8.07 -4.98
CA LEU A 207 -4.91 8.23 -6.15
C LEU A 207 -5.00 6.99 -7.04
N ARG A 208 -4.95 7.20 -8.36
CA ARG A 208 -5.11 6.11 -9.32
C ARG A 208 -4.11 6.17 -10.46
N THR A 209 -3.87 5.01 -11.04
CA THR A 209 -3.25 4.90 -12.37
C THR A 209 -4.21 4.19 -13.30
N TYR A 210 -4.43 4.78 -14.46
CA TYR A 210 -5.05 4.14 -15.62
C TYR A 210 -4.25 4.50 -16.87
N ALA A 211 -3.90 3.51 -17.66
CA ALA A 211 -3.21 3.77 -18.93
C ALA A 211 -4.11 4.52 -19.92
N GLY A 212 -3.56 5.50 -20.62
CA GLY A 212 -4.26 6.11 -21.77
C GLY A 212 -4.52 5.06 -22.86
N ARG A 213 -5.75 4.97 -23.31
CA ARG A 213 -6.19 4.08 -24.40
C ARG A 213 -6.87 4.92 -25.48
N HIS A 214 -6.83 4.44 -26.72
CA HIS A 214 -7.33 5.23 -27.86
C HIS A 214 -8.63 4.67 -28.46
N GLY A 215 -9.44 5.59 -28.99
CA GLY A 215 -10.66 5.28 -29.69
C GLY A 215 -11.72 4.59 -28.79
N ARG A 216 -12.44 3.63 -29.33
CA ARG A 216 -13.50 2.88 -28.63
C ARG A 216 -13.00 2.02 -27.45
N ARG A 217 -11.71 1.99 -27.18
CA ARG A 217 -11.12 1.26 -26.05
C ARG A 217 -10.73 2.19 -24.91
N ALA A 218 -10.87 3.49 -25.06
CA ALA A 218 -10.63 4.45 -23.98
C ALA A 218 -11.62 4.21 -22.84
N TYR A 219 -11.12 4.31 -21.61
CA TYR A 219 -12.01 4.32 -20.45
C TYR A 219 -12.85 5.59 -20.48
N PRO A 220 -14.20 5.52 -20.34
CA PRO A 220 -15.04 6.72 -20.32
C PRO A 220 -14.65 7.73 -19.26
N PHE A 221 -14.20 7.25 -18.10
CA PHE A 221 -13.80 8.02 -16.93
C PHE A 221 -12.31 8.41 -16.92
N ALA A 222 -11.54 8.01 -17.91
CA ALA A 222 -10.10 8.32 -18.03
C ALA A 222 -9.66 8.18 -19.49
N ARG A 223 -10.21 8.97 -20.40
CA ARG A 223 -9.97 8.85 -21.85
C ARG A 223 -8.51 9.02 -22.24
N ARG A 224 -7.80 9.90 -21.53
CA ARG A 224 -6.35 10.15 -21.72
C ARG A 224 -5.51 9.37 -20.73
N GLY A 225 -6.12 8.50 -19.91
CA GLY A 225 -5.53 7.86 -18.76
C GLY A 225 -5.51 8.78 -17.53
N GLU A 226 -5.12 8.21 -16.41
CA GLU A 226 -4.90 8.92 -15.14
C GLU A 226 -3.56 8.52 -14.55
N ARG A 227 -2.84 9.46 -13.96
CA ARG A 227 -1.53 9.26 -13.33
C ARG A 227 -1.46 10.00 -12.00
N SER A 228 -2.55 10.04 -11.27
CA SER A 228 -2.58 10.74 -9.98
C SER A 228 -1.67 10.09 -8.94
N VAL A 229 -1.43 8.77 -9.00
CA VAL A 229 -0.39 8.11 -8.20
C VAL A 229 0.97 8.79 -8.42
N ALA A 230 1.47 8.81 -9.64
CA ALA A 230 2.79 9.40 -9.93
C ALA A 230 2.86 10.89 -9.55
N ARG A 231 1.77 11.65 -9.73
CA ARG A 231 1.71 13.08 -9.39
C ARG A 231 1.66 13.31 -7.89
N GLY A 232 0.92 12.48 -7.14
CA GLY A 232 0.87 12.54 -5.68
C GLY A 232 2.25 12.30 -5.06
N TYR A 233 2.94 11.25 -5.51
CA TYR A 233 4.33 11.01 -5.08
C TYR A 233 5.26 12.17 -5.47
N ALA A 234 5.18 12.68 -6.69
CA ALA A 234 6.02 13.81 -7.11
C ALA A 234 5.81 15.02 -6.19
N LYS A 235 4.55 15.35 -5.90
CA LYS A 235 4.22 16.48 -5.00
C LYS A 235 4.73 16.24 -3.57
N ALA A 236 4.56 15.04 -3.02
CA ALA A 236 5.06 14.69 -1.68
C ALA A 236 6.61 14.73 -1.64
N PHE A 237 7.27 14.18 -2.66
CA PHE A 237 8.73 14.18 -2.73
C PHE A 237 9.34 15.58 -2.90
N GLU A 238 8.64 16.52 -3.58
CA GLU A 238 9.05 17.93 -3.62
C GLU A 238 9.04 18.59 -2.23
N ARG A 239 8.22 18.08 -1.29
CA ARG A 239 8.10 18.60 0.07
C ARG A 239 9.02 17.92 1.07
N ALA A 240 9.50 16.73 0.77
CA ALA A 240 10.34 15.94 1.66
C ALA A 240 11.58 16.71 2.13
N ARG A 241 11.83 16.70 3.47
CA ARG A 241 12.95 17.39 4.14
C ARG A 241 13.74 16.48 5.07
N ASP A 242 13.03 15.57 5.76
CA ASP A 242 13.61 14.79 6.84
C ASP A 242 13.73 13.31 6.46
N LEU A 243 12.62 12.65 6.16
CA LEU A 243 12.58 11.21 5.91
C LEU A 243 11.58 10.83 4.81
N ILE A 244 12.03 10.05 3.85
CA ILE A 244 11.17 9.20 3.04
C ILE A 244 11.35 7.76 3.50
N TYR A 245 10.30 7.16 4.06
CA TYR A 245 10.24 5.76 4.44
C TYR A 245 9.40 4.99 3.43
N VAL A 246 9.93 3.90 2.90
CA VAL A 246 9.27 3.10 1.84
C VAL A 246 9.31 1.62 2.19
N GLU A 247 8.17 0.95 2.04
CA GLU A 247 8.09 -0.49 1.93
C GLU A 247 7.47 -0.86 0.60
N ASP A 248 8.19 -1.56 -0.24
CA ASP A 248 7.71 -1.91 -1.58
C ASP A 248 8.33 -3.20 -2.10
N GLN A 249 7.57 -3.88 -2.92
CA GLN A 249 8.02 -5.09 -3.63
C GLN A 249 9.13 -4.80 -4.64
N TYR A 250 9.14 -3.60 -5.22
CA TYR A 250 10.02 -3.22 -6.32
C TYR A 250 10.66 -1.84 -6.15
N LEU A 251 11.92 -1.73 -6.57
CA LEU A 251 12.61 -0.46 -6.79
C LEU A 251 13.56 -0.65 -7.99
N TRP A 252 13.02 -0.69 -9.20
CA TRP A 252 13.82 -1.03 -10.40
C TRP A 252 13.61 -0.07 -11.58
N SER A 253 12.74 0.91 -11.42
CA SER A 253 12.52 1.93 -12.43
C SER A 253 13.51 3.08 -12.30
N ARG A 254 14.28 3.35 -13.37
CA ARG A 254 15.19 4.49 -13.41
C ARG A 254 14.46 5.83 -13.16
N ALA A 255 13.32 6.04 -13.79
CA ALA A 255 12.57 7.28 -13.64
C ALA A 255 12.11 7.54 -12.20
N ILE A 256 11.75 6.46 -11.47
CA ILE A 256 11.38 6.56 -10.06
C ILE A 256 12.62 6.81 -9.19
N ALA A 257 13.73 6.11 -9.47
CA ALA A 257 14.99 6.40 -8.77
C ALA A 257 15.44 7.85 -8.99
N ASP A 258 15.24 8.41 -10.18
CA ASP A 258 15.54 9.80 -10.48
C ASP A 258 14.70 10.77 -9.61
N SER A 259 13.43 10.49 -9.34
CA SER A 259 12.59 11.32 -8.45
C SER A 259 13.11 11.35 -7.01
N PHE A 260 13.57 10.22 -6.49
CA PHE A 260 14.24 10.18 -5.18
C PHE A 260 15.58 10.93 -5.20
N VAL A 261 16.38 10.76 -6.26
CA VAL A 261 17.67 11.47 -6.43
C VAL A 261 17.45 12.98 -6.39
N GLU A 262 16.47 13.49 -7.14
CA GLU A 262 16.13 14.91 -7.16
C GLU A 262 15.77 15.44 -5.77
N SER A 263 15.02 14.69 -4.98
CA SER A 263 14.67 15.05 -3.59
C SER A 263 15.89 15.05 -2.67
N LEU A 264 16.70 13.99 -2.70
CA LEU A 264 17.91 13.84 -1.89
C LEU A 264 19.00 14.87 -2.22
N GLN A 265 19.08 15.33 -3.46
CA GLN A 265 20.01 16.38 -3.90
C GLN A 265 19.52 17.79 -3.57
N ARG A 266 18.18 17.98 -3.53
CA ARG A 266 17.58 19.26 -3.16
C ARG A 266 17.73 19.56 -1.68
N ASP A 267 17.66 18.54 -0.82
CA ASP A 267 17.76 18.68 0.63
C ASP A 267 18.83 17.75 1.21
N GLU A 268 19.86 18.35 1.83
CA GLU A 268 20.97 17.60 2.44
C GLU A 268 20.60 16.96 3.78
N GLY A 269 19.49 17.37 4.41
CA GLY A 269 18.94 16.77 5.62
C GLY A 269 18.12 15.49 5.35
N LEU A 270 17.62 15.34 4.12
CA LEU A 270 16.71 14.26 3.76
C LEU A 270 17.38 12.89 3.76
N HIS A 271 16.75 11.93 4.44
CA HIS A 271 17.14 10.53 4.48
C HIS A 271 16.13 9.66 3.73
N LEU A 272 16.58 8.54 3.20
CA LEU A 272 15.75 7.53 2.55
C LEU A 272 15.97 6.16 3.15
N VAL A 273 14.92 5.55 3.67
CA VAL A 273 14.89 4.16 4.13
C VAL A 273 13.97 3.36 3.24
N VAL A 274 14.44 2.25 2.70
CA VAL A 274 13.65 1.37 1.84
C VAL A 274 13.73 -0.06 2.35
N VAL A 275 12.57 -0.65 2.63
CA VAL A 275 12.43 -2.07 3.00
C VAL A 275 11.81 -2.81 1.81
N MET A 276 12.47 -3.87 1.35
CA MET A 276 12.03 -4.62 0.17
C MET A 276 12.44 -6.10 0.26
N PRO A 277 11.84 -7.00 -0.56
CA PRO A 277 12.23 -8.40 -0.57
C PRO A 277 13.69 -8.58 -0.95
N ARG A 278 14.40 -9.49 -0.27
CA ARG A 278 15.78 -9.82 -0.65
C ARG A 278 15.87 -10.47 -2.03
N TRP A 279 14.90 -11.33 -2.34
CA TRP A 279 14.83 -12.09 -3.58
C TRP A 279 13.53 -11.83 -4.32
N THR A 280 13.49 -12.16 -5.59
CA THR A 280 12.27 -12.11 -6.40
C THR A 280 11.31 -13.24 -6.01
N ASP A 281 10.04 -13.08 -6.34
CA ASP A 281 8.98 -14.08 -6.11
C ASP A 281 9.13 -15.34 -6.97
N SER A 282 9.88 -15.26 -8.06
CA SER A 282 10.04 -16.34 -9.04
C SER A 282 11.49 -16.58 -9.38
N ASP A 283 11.86 -17.85 -9.52
CA ASP A 283 13.19 -18.28 -9.98
C ASP A 283 13.34 -18.25 -11.50
N ASN A 284 12.29 -17.89 -12.25
CA ASN A 284 12.35 -17.77 -13.70
C ASN A 284 13.39 -16.72 -14.13
N PRO A 285 14.49 -17.12 -14.82
CA PRO A 285 15.57 -16.21 -15.20
C PRO A 285 15.12 -15.02 -16.06
N VAL A 286 14.09 -15.20 -16.87
CA VAL A 286 13.56 -14.16 -17.78
C VAL A 286 12.96 -12.99 -17.01
N SER A 287 12.34 -13.23 -15.85
CA SER A 287 11.81 -12.19 -14.98
C SER A 287 12.80 -11.77 -13.90
N ARG A 288 13.49 -12.71 -13.29
CA ARG A 288 14.40 -12.52 -12.16
C ARG A 288 15.59 -11.61 -12.50
N ILE A 289 16.31 -11.92 -13.59
CA ILE A 289 17.55 -11.19 -13.93
C ILE A 289 17.31 -9.70 -14.18
N PRO A 290 16.34 -9.29 -15.03
CA PRO A 290 16.06 -7.86 -15.23
C PRO A 290 15.62 -7.12 -13.95
N GLN A 291 14.86 -7.78 -13.08
CA GLN A 291 14.41 -7.18 -11.81
C GLN A 291 15.61 -6.92 -10.89
N LEU A 292 16.47 -7.92 -10.66
CA LEU A 292 17.64 -7.78 -9.79
C LEU A 292 18.64 -6.76 -10.34
N LEU A 293 18.92 -6.76 -11.63
CA LEU A 293 19.81 -5.77 -12.25
C LEU A 293 19.23 -4.36 -12.20
N GLY A 294 17.93 -4.21 -12.45
CA GLY A 294 17.24 -2.93 -12.36
C GLY A 294 17.30 -2.37 -10.94
N ARG A 295 17.03 -3.20 -9.94
CA ARG A 295 17.13 -2.86 -8.53
C ARG A 295 18.54 -2.43 -8.13
N GLN A 296 19.55 -3.23 -8.46
CA GLN A 296 20.95 -2.91 -8.14
C GLN A 296 21.36 -1.55 -8.74
N ARG A 297 20.97 -1.26 -9.98
CA ARG A 297 21.26 0.02 -10.62
C ARG A 297 20.56 1.20 -9.90
N ALA A 298 19.31 1.02 -9.50
CA ALA A 298 18.57 2.03 -8.76
C ALA A 298 19.22 2.29 -7.41
N MET A 299 19.53 1.24 -6.63
CA MET A 299 20.20 1.33 -5.33
C MET A 299 21.55 2.04 -5.44
N SER A 300 22.42 1.62 -6.38
CA SER A 300 23.72 2.25 -6.61
C SER A 300 23.61 3.72 -6.96
N ARG A 301 22.60 4.09 -7.77
CA ARG A 301 22.35 5.47 -8.16
C ARG A 301 21.93 6.34 -6.97
N LEU A 302 21.04 5.83 -6.11
CA LEU A 302 20.57 6.50 -4.91
C LEU A 302 21.69 6.66 -3.89
N ALA A 303 22.46 5.60 -3.62
CA ALA A 303 23.60 5.64 -2.72
C ALA A 303 24.69 6.63 -3.19
N ALA A 304 24.92 6.72 -4.50
CA ALA A 304 25.87 7.68 -5.06
C ALA A 304 25.36 9.13 -4.98
N ALA A 305 24.04 9.36 -5.07
CA ALA A 305 23.45 10.69 -5.00
C ALA A 305 23.45 11.27 -3.57
N ALA A 306 23.32 10.41 -2.55
CA ALA A 306 23.26 10.83 -1.16
C ALA A 306 24.02 9.84 -0.23
N PRO A 307 25.36 9.84 -0.27
CA PRO A 307 26.17 8.94 0.53
C PRO A 307 25.87 9.09 2.03
N GLY A 308 25.63 7.94 2.71
CA GLY A 308 25.35 7.91 4.16
C GLY A 308 23.91 8.33 4.54
N ARG A 309 23.03 8.68 3.57
CA ARG A 309 21.64 9.09 3.80
C ARG A 309 20.60 8.18 3.16
N VAL A 310 21.03 7.10 2.53
CA VAL A 310 20.17 6.11 1.89
C VAL A 310 20.48 4.73 2.43
N ALA A 311 19.47 4.00 2.86
CA ALA A 311 19.60 2.64 3.34
C ALA A 311 18.55 1.72 2.73
N PHE A 312 18.96 0.49 2.43
CA PHE A 312 18.10 -0.56 1.85
C PHE A 312 18.17 -1.79 2.73
N TYR A 313 17.02 -2.31 3.08
CA TYR A 313 16.90 -3.47 3.96
C TYR A 313 15.96 -4.53 3.39
N ALA A 314 16.20 -5.77 3.79
CA ALA A 314 15.29 -6.89 3.55
C ALA A 314 15.03 -7.62 4.87
N PRO A 315 13.76 -7.86 5.23
CA PRO A 315 13.45 -8.57 6.46
C PRO A 315 13.63 -10.08 6.33
N GLU A 316 13.92 -10.71 7.46
CA GLU A 316 13.86 -12.17 7.67
C GLU A 316 13.08 -12.48 8.95
N ASN A 317 12.42 -13.63 9.02
CA ASN A 317 11.74 -14.08 10.21
C ASN A 317 12.71 -14.61 11.29
N SER A 318 12.19 -15.07 12.44
CA SER A 318 12.99 -15.60 13.54
C SER A 318 13.86 -16.80 13.14
N ASP A 319 13.44 -17.58 12.15
CA ASP A 319 14.17 -18.75 11.65
C ASP A 319 15.23 -18.39 10.60
N GLY A 320 15.30 -17.11 10.21
CA GLY A 320 16.20 -16.60 9.19
C GLY A 320 15.71 -16.85 7.76
N THR A 321 14.44 -17.18 7.59
CA THR A 321 13.81 -17.26 6.27
C THR A 321 13.50 -15.85 5.79
N PRO A 322 13.87 -15.48 4.53
CA PRO A 322 13.53 -14.17 4.01
C PRO A 322 12.02 -13.92 3.99
N VAL A 323 11.60 -12.72 4.38
CA VAL A 323 10.19 -12.30 4.30
C VAL A 323 9.98 -11.60 2.96
N TYR A 324 8.89 -11.96 2.28
CA TYR A 324 8.51 -11.32 1.03
C TYR A 324 7.69 -10.05 1.32
N VAL A 325 8.31 -8.89 1.17
CA VAL A 325 7.63 -7.60 1.30
C VAL A 325 6.78 -7.38 0.05
N HIS A 326 5.47 -7.35 0.24
CA HIS A 326 4.51 -7.03 -0.82
C HIS A 326 3.73 -5.74 -0.52
N ALA A 327 3.95 -5.14 0.63
CA ALA A 327 3.42 -3.83 0.99
C ALA A 327 3.78 -2.77 -0.06
N LYS A 328 2.92 -1.77 -0.21
CA LYS A 328 3.17 -0.55 -0.97
C LYS A 328 2.82 0.60 -0.04
N VAL A 329 3.79 0.95 0.77
CA VAL A 329 3.70 2.00 1.79
C VAL A 329 4.77 3.03 1.54
N CYS A 330 4.40 4.29 1.60
CA CYS A 330 5.34 5.39 1.61
C CYS A 330 4.90 6.42 2.65
N VAL A 331 5.83 6.80 3.52
CA VAL A 331 5.63 7.86 4.50
C VAL A 331 6.66 8.95 4.24
N VAL A 332 6.21 10.19 4.14
CA VAL A 332 7.06 11.36 3.92
C VAL A 332 6.92 12.30 5.13
N ASP A 333 8.03 12.53 5.83
CA ASP A 333 8.16 13.47 6.96
C ASP A 333 7.10 13.29 8.05
N ASP A 334 6.64 12.06 8.30
CA ASP A 334 5.51 11.77 9.20
C ASP A 334 4.26 12.65 8.95
N THR A 335 4.11 13.16 7.72
CA THR A 335 3.05 14.09 7.35
C THR A 335 2.12 13.52 6.30
N TRP A 336 2.67 12.97 5.24
CA TRP A 336 1.95 12.36 4.14
C TRP A 336 2.22 10.87 4.11
N CYS A 337 1.18 10.08 3.96
CA CYS A 337 1.38 8.65 3.85
C CYS A 337 0.46 8.07 2.76
N SER A 338 0.99 7.12 2.00
CA SER A 338 0.28 6.35 0.99
C SER A 338 0.31 4.88 1.31
N VAL A 339 -0.85 4.22 1.27
CA VAL A 339 -1.01 2.77 1.32
C VAL A 339 -1.84 2.36 0.10
N GLY A 340 -1.31 1.44 -0.71
CA GLY A 340 -2.00 1.13 -1.96
C GLY A 340 -1.54 -0.14 -2.66
N SER A 341 -1.91 -0.24 -3.93
CA SER A 341 -1.55 -1.34 -4.81
C SER A 341 -0.35 -1.03 -5.71
N ASP A 342 0.02 0.24 -5.82
CA ASP A 342 1.03 0.72 -6.76
C ASP A 342 2.44 0.49 -6.27
N ASN A 343 3.18 -0.30 -7.01
CA ASN A 343 4.61 -0.50 -6.77
C ASN A 343 5.44 0.70 -7.26
N PHE A 344 6.62 0.89 -6.70
CA PHE A 344 7.65 1.80 -7.23
C PHE A 344 8.22 1.26 -8.55
N SER A 345 7.33 1.10 -9.51
CA SER A 345 7.62 0.61 -10.85
C SER A 345 6.97 1.49 -11.93
N ARG A 346 7.62 1.58 -13.09
CA ARG A 346 7.06 2.33 -14.22
C ARG A 346 5.67 1.82 -14.61
N ARG A 347 5.41 0.53 -14.49
CA ARG A 347 4.12 -0.07 -14.83
C ARG A 347 3.01 0.47 -13.95
N SER A 348 3.19 0.43 -12.63
CA SER A 348 2.21 0.92 -11.66
C SER A 348 1.96 2.43 -11.81
N TRP A 349 2.97 3.21 -12.18
CA TRP A 349 2.83 4.66 -12.31
C TRP A 349 2.26 5.12 -13.67
N THR A 350 2.18 4.24 -14.69
CA THR A 350 1.81 4.68 -16.05
C THR A 350 0.93 3.73 -16.84
N HIS A 351 0.79 2.47 -16.45
CA HIS A 351 0.30 1.44 -17.36
C HIS A 351 -0.76 0.50 -16.76
N ASP A 352 -0.49 -0.08 -15.59
CA ASP A 352 -1.46 -0.91 -14.89
C ASP A 352 -2.56 -0.03 -14.26
N SER A 353 -3.71 -0.60 -13.90
CA SER A 353 -4.66 0.16 -13.09
C SER A 353 -4.35 -0.07 -11.61
N GLU A 354 -4.09 1.03 -10.91
CA GLU A 354 -3.71 1.04 -9.50
C GLU A 354 -4.65 1.92 -8.69
N LEU A 355 -4.63 1.70 -7.38
CA LEU A 355 -5.38 2.49 -6.40
C LEU A 355 -4.59 2.60 -5.11
N SER A 356 -4.45 3.81 -4.60
CA SER A 356 -3.83 4.09 -3.30
C SER A 356 -4.67 5.08 -2.51
N ALA A 357 -4.71 4.88 -1.21
CA ALA A 357 -5.23 5.84 -0.27
C ALA A 357 -4.07 6.65 0.30
N VAL A 358 -4.11 7.96 0.07
CA VAL A 358 -3.26 8.91 0.77
C VAL A 358 -4.01 9.40 1.99
N VAL A 359 -3.32 9.41 3.12
CA VAL A 359 -3.87 9.83 4.40
C VAL A 359 -3.02 10.94 5.00
N VAL A 360 -3.69 12.02 5.40
CA VAL A 360 -3.13 13.11 6.19
C VAL A 360 -4.03 13.28 7.41
N ASP A 361 -3.47 13.17 8.60
CA ASP A 361 -4.20 13.36 9.84
C ASP A 361 -3.97 14.78 10.35
N THR A 362 -5.05 15.51 10.56
CA THR A 362 -5.05 16.94 10.97
C THR A 362 -5.17 17.14 12.47
N ALA A 363 -5.08 16.07 13.27
CA ALA A 363 -5.13 16.16 14.73
C ALA A 363 -3.98 16.97 15.34
N ALA A 364 -2.82 17.04 14.63
CA ALA A 364 -1.72 17.91 14.99
C ALA A 364 -1.38 18.88 13.84
N SER A 365 -0.73 20.00 14.18
CA SER A 365 -0.46 21.07 13.22
C SER A 365 0.87 20.91 12.45
N ASP A 366 1.81 20.17 13.00
CA ASP A 366 3.20 20.03 12.54
C ASP A 366 3.52 18.68 11.90
N HIS A 367 2.72 17.65 12.18
CA HIS A 367 2.86 16.31 11.61
C HIS A 367 1.48 15.64 11.47
N SER A 368 1.42 14.47 10.83
CA SER A 368 0.24 13.60 10.78
C SER A 368 0.43 12.46 11.79
N PRO A 369 -0.31 12.46 12.92
CA PRO A 369 -0.22 11.38 13.90
C PRO A 369 -0.42 10.00 13.28
N TYR A 370 -1.33 9.87 12.32
CA TYR A 370 -1.54 8.63 11.57
C TYR A 370 -0.28 8.18 10.82
N ALA A 371 0.34 9.06 10.03
CA ALA A 371 1.52 8.72 9.23
C ALA A 371 2.69 8.30 10.12
N ARG A 372 2.92 9.04 11.21
CA ARG A 372 3.93 8.73 12.20
C ARG A 372 3.68 7.39 12.89
N ARG A 373 2.45 7.14 13.33
CA ARG A 373 2.07 5.87 13.99
C ARG A 373 2.28 4.69 13.03
N LEU A 374 1.85 4.78 11.77
CA LEU A 374 2.07 3.73 10.79
C LEU A 374 3.56 3.42 10.63
N ARG A 375 4.41 4.44 10.45
CA ARG A 375 5.86 4.25 10.33
C ARG A 375 6.46 3.59 11.57
N LEU A 376 6.07 4.02 12.77
CA LEU A 376 6.56 3.45 14.02
C LEU A 376 6.09 2.00 14.23
N THR A 377 4.84 1.68 13.88
CA THR A 377 4.34 0.30 13.93
C THR A 377 5.15 -0.64 13.05
N LEU A 378 5.42 -0.23 11.81
CA LEU A 378 6.25 -1.00 10.90
C LEU A 378 7.71 -1.09 11.38
N ALA A 379 8.24 0.00 11.91
CA ALA A 379 9.58 0.02 12.50
C ALA A 379 9.70 -0.93 13.71
N ALA A 380 8.67 -0.99 14.57
CA ALA A 380 8.64 -1.89 15.73
C ALA A 380 8.82 -3.34 15.30
N GLU A 381 8.06 -3.75 14.31
CA GLU A 381 8.13 -5.10 13.76
C GLU A 381 9.51 -5.41 13.20
N HIS A 382 10.06 -4.51 12.40
CA HIS A 382 11.40 -4.67 11.81
C HIS A 382 12.52 -4.68 12.83
N LEU A 383 12.34 -4.01 13.96
CA LEU A 383 13.28 -4.01 15.08
C LEU A 383 13.06 -5.19 16.04
N GLY A 384 12.05 -6.04 15.78
CA GLY A 384 11.73 -7.21 16.60
C GLY A 384 11.16 -6.85 17.97
N ARG A 385 10.51 -5.69 18.08
CA ARG A 385 9.88 -5.21 19.31
C ARG A 385 8.41 -5.58 19.34
N GLY A 386 7.92 -6.00 20.49
CA GLY A 386 6.52 -6.32 20.70
C GLY A 386 6.01 -7.63 20.04
N VAL A 387 6.77 -8.27 19.17
CA VAL A 387 6.27 -9.39 18.34
C VAL A 387 6.20 -10.72 19.05
N ASP A 388 6.97 -10.93 20.12
CA ASP A 388 7.06 -12.17 20.88
C ASP A 388 6.63 -12.01 22.35
N GLY A 389 6.16 -10.84 22.77
CA GLY A 389 5.70 -10.57 24.13
C GLY A 389 4.28 -11.09 24.39
N PRO A 390 3.93 -11.50 25.64
CA PRO A 390 2.56 -11.79 26.03
C PRO A 390 1.78 -10.46 26.12
N GLY A 391 1.30 -9.92 25.03
CA GLY A 391 0.63 -8.62 24.97
C GLY A 391 0.83 -7.92 23.62
N TYR A 392 1.51 -8.55 22.66
CA TYR A 392 1.43 -8.06 21.28
C TYR A 392 -0.04 -8.23 20.84
N PRO A 393 -0.79 -7.15 20.68
CA PRO A 393 -2.11 -7.26 20.12
C PRO A 393 -1.93 -7.90 18.74
N GLY A 394 -2.43 -9.10 18.55
CA GLY A 394 -2.51 -9.72 17.22
C GLY A 394 -3.34 -8.87 16.27
N ASP A 395 -3.86 -7.78 16.79
CA ASP A 395 -4.68 -6.77 16.15
C ASP A 395 -4.14 -5.37 16.47
N VAL A 396 -3.35 -4.83 15.55
CA VAL A 396 -2.93 -3.41 15.58
C VAL A 396 -4.12 -2.44 15.48
N SER A 397 -5.35 -2.94 15.29
CA SER A 397 -6.57 -2.15 15.36
C SER A 397 -6.82 -1.61 16.79
N GLU A 398 -6.40 -2.34 17.82
CA GLU A 398 -6.48 -1.89 19.21
C GLU A 398 -5.54 -0.71 19.52
N ILE A 399 -4.39 -0.64 18.83
CA ILE A 399 -3.48 0.51 18.93
C ILE A 399 -4.09 1.78 18.30
N ALA A 400 -5.07 1.61 17.40
CA ALA A 400 -5.71 2.73 16.70
C ALA A 400 -6.83 3.42 17.49
N HIS A 401 -7.42 2.74 18.46
CA HIS A 401 -8.47 3.31 19.31
C HIS A 401 -7.81 3.75 20.61
N GLY A 402 -7.61 5.01 20.86
CA GLY A 402 -7.02 5.57 22.07
C GLY A 402 -7.72 5.25 23.41
N ASP A 403 -8.49 4.15 23.46
CA ASP A 403 -9.21 3.63 24.63
C ASP A 403 -8.48 2.42 25.28
N GLY A 404 -7.29 2.05 24.78
CA GLY A 404 -6.45 0.99 25.37
C GLY A 404 -5.78 1.44 26.68
N ASP A 405 -5.70 0.50 27.62
CA ASP A 405 -5.00 0.64 28.90
C ASP A 405 -3.58 1.19 28.73
N PRO A 406 -3.10 2.16 29.54
CA PRO A 406 -1.76 2.77 29.41
C PRO A 406 -0.55 1.82 29.43
N GLY A 407 -0.75 0.50 29.57
CA GLY A 407 0.30 -0.50 29.46
C GLY A 407 0.82 -0.78 28.03
N ASP A 408 0.02 -0.53 26.99
CA ASP A 408 0.40 -0.75 25.57
C ASP A 408 1.13 0.46 24.94
N ASP A 409 1.09 1.63 25.60
CA ASP A 409 1.81 2.83 25.16
C ASP A 409 3.33 2.77 25.44
N ASP A 410 3.81 1.86 26.30
CA ASP A 410 5.22 1.81 26.68
C ASP A 410 6.13 1.33 25.52
N ASP A 411 5.67 0.38 24.68
CA ASP A 411 6.45 -0.08 23.53
C ASP A 411 6.47 0.98 22.42
N LEU A 412 5.35 1.66 22.16
CA LEU A 412 5.28 2.76 21.22
C LEU A 412 6.04 3.99 21.76
N ALA A 413 5.96 4.27 23.06
CA ALA A 413 6.72 5.33 23.71
C ALA A 413 8.24 5.06 23.65
N CYS A 414 8.66 3.80 23.82
CA CYS A 414 10.04 3.38 23.66
C CYS A 414 10.53 3.56 22.22
N LEU A 415 9.68 3.24 21.24
CA LEU A 415 9.98 3.46 19.82
C LEU A 415 10.01 4.94 19.45
N MET A 416 9.15 5.75 20.02
CA MET A 416 9.20 7.20 19.87
C MET A 416 10.51 7.78 20.43
N HIS A 417 11.10 7.14 21.44
CA HIS A 417 12.42 7.50 21.96
C HIS A 417 13.55 7.06 21.02
N ASP A 418 13.48 5.85 20.43
CA ASP A 418 14.55 5.29 19.61
C ASP A 418 14.50 5.72 18.13
N CYS A 419 13.30 6.05 17.65
CA CYS A 419 13.07 6.53 16.29
C CYS A 419 12.32 7.88 16.29
N PRO A 420 12.80 8.90 17.06
CA PRO A 420 12.06 10.14 17.26
C PRO A 420 11.95 10.98 15.99
N ASP A 421 12.94 10.87 15.12
CA ASP A 421 13.08 11.63 13.89
C ASP A 421 13.71 10.76 12.77
N ALA A 422 13.97 11.37 11.64
CA ALA A 422 14.58 10.72 10.48
C ALA A 422 15.96 10.12 10.79
N VAL A 423 16.82 10.88 11.46
CA VAL A 423 18.18 10.47 11.77
C VAL A 423 18.19 9.35 12.80
N GLY A 424 17.33 9.45 13.82
CA GLY A 424 17.15 8.39 14.82
C GLY A 424 16.67 7.10 14.18
N THR A 425 15.63 7.16 13.35
CA THR A 425 15.12 6.00 12.59
C THR A 425 16.22 5.39 11.72
N PHE A 426 16.93 6.20 10.97
CA PHE A 426 18.00 5.76 10.07
C PHE A 426 19.12 5.03 10.84
N ARG A 427 19.56 5.59 11.97
CA ARG A 427 20.61 5.00 12.83
C ARG A 427 20.14 3.70 13.47
N THR A 428 18.96 3.70 14.09
CA THR A 428 18.42 2.52 14.77
C THR A 428 18.27 1.33 13.81
N PHE A 429 17.83 1.59 12.59
CA PHE A 429 17.74 0.54 11.55
C PHE A 429 19.14 0.06 11.13
N ALA A 430 20.09 0.97 10.98
CA ALA A 430 21.46 0.62 10.61
C ALA A 430 22.14 -0.24 11.68
N ASP A 431 21.99 0.12 12.95
CA ASP A 431 22.58 -0.61 14.08
C ASP A 431 21.97 -2.01 14.22
N ALA A 432 20.63 -2.12 14.16
CA ALA A 432 19.94 -3.40 14.21
C ALA A 432 20.33 -4.32 13.05
N ALA A 433 20.41 -3.76 11.84
CA ALA A 433 20.79 -4.51 10.65
C ALA A 433 22.27 -4.94 10.69
N ALA A 434 23.15 -4.09 11.20
CA ALA A 434 24.57 -4.42 11.38
C ALA A 434 24.77 -5.56 12.39
N ALA A 435 24.07 -5.52 13.52
CA ALA A 435 24.12 -6.57 14.54
C ALA A 435 23.65 -7.92 13.97
N LEU A 436 22.55 -7.94 13.24
CA LEU A 436 22.02 -9.16 12.62
C LEU A 436 22.97 -9.70 11.54
N GLU A 437 23.56 -8.83 10.71
CA GLU A 437 24.51 -9.22 9.68
C GLU A 437 25.82 -9.77 10.29
N GLU A 438 26.28 -9.22 11.41
CA GLU A 438 27.43 -9.75 12.13
C GLU A 438 27.17 -11.14 12.69
N TRP A 439 26.00 -11.37 13.27
CA TRP A 439 25.59 -12.70 13.74
C TRP A 439 25.56 -13.73 12.60
N HIS A 440 25.07 -13.36 11.43
CA HIS A 440 25.10 -14.22 10.23
C HIS A 440 26.55 -14.52 9.78
N ARG A 441 27.42 -13.50 9.72
CA ARG A 441 28.84 -13.68 9.38
C ARG A 441 29.59 -14.54 10.39
N GLY A 442 29.19 -14.47 11.67
CA GLY A 442 29.68 -15.33 12.75
C GLY A 442 29.18 -16.77 12.71
N GLY A 443 28.46 -17.17 11.64
CA GLY A 443 27.90 -18.52 11.48
C GLY A 443 26.69 -18.78 12.36
N ARG A 444 25.92 -17.75 12.71
CA ARG A 444 24.70 -17.83 13.56
C ARG A 444 24.97 -18.40 14.95
N ARG A 445 26.12 -18.10 15.53
CA ARG A 445 26.53 -18.58 16.86
C ARG A 445 26.07 -17.58 17.93
N GLY A 446 25.66 -18.12 19.10
CA GLY A 446 25.13 -17.33 20.20
C GLY A 446 23.69 -16.88 20.00
N THR A 447 23.22 -16.01 20.89
CA THR A 447 21.85 -15.49 20.86
C THR A 447 21.65 -14.64 19.60
N ARG A 448 20.57 -14.89 18.85
CA ARG A 448 20.19 -14.06 17.71
C ARG A 448 19.86 -12.65 18.21
N PRO A 449 20.44 -11.59 17.62
CA PRO A 449 20.04 -10.23 17.95
C PRO A 449 18.55 -10.00 17.68
N PRO A 450 17.90 -9.10 18.43
CA PRO A 450 16.57 -8.64 18.07
C PRO A 450 16.60 -7.94 16.71
N GLY A 451 15.47 -7.87 16.07
CA GLY A 451 15.39 -7.26 14.75
C GLY A 451 15.42 -8.28 13.61
N ARG A 452 14.94 -7.81 12.47
CA ARG A 452 14.69 -8.64 11.29
C ARG A 452 15.38 -8.14 10.03
N LEU A 453 15.90 -6.93 10.07
CA LEU A 453 16.46 -6.27 8.90
C LEU A 453 17.87 -6.75 8.59
N ARG A 454 18.10 -7.08 7.33
CA ARG A 454 19.42 -7.32 6.77
C ARG A 454 19.73 -6.28 5.69
N PRO A 455 20.97 -5.75 5.66
CA PRO A 455 21.35 -4.81 4.61
C PRO A 455 21.22 -5.44 3.23
N LEU A 456 20.73 -4.67 2.25
CA LEU A 456 20.87 -4.95 0.84
C LEU A 456 22.03 -4.12 0.30
N ALA A 457 23.02 -4.81 -0.27
CA ALA A 457 24.22 -4.20 -0.85
C ALA A 457 24.09 -4.01 -2.36
#